data_92eed4302efc850be65e61f25753a229
#
_entry.id   92eed4302efc850be65e61f25753a229
#
_cell.length_a   1.000
_cell.length_b   1.000
_cell.length_c   1.000
_cell.angle_alpha   90.00
_cell.angle_beta   90.00
_cell.angle_gamma   90.00
#
_symmetry.space_group_name_H-M   'P 1'
#
loop_
_entity.id
_entity.type
_entity.pdbx_description
1 polymer ?
#
loop_
_entity_poly.entity_id
_entity_poly.type
_entity_poly.pdbx_seq_one_letter_code
_entity_poly.pdbx_strand_id
1 'polypeptide(L)'
;METEQTTGQPSGEDALSAPQPAQAPAGPQEAITEPAKLLRIATMVRELLEETRQATIDEPGRARLREIYLRSFDELREVLSPDLQEELAELVPPMQAVPTESEIRVAQAQLVGWLEGLFHGIQAALFAQQAAARAQFEELRRRGLPGGGPPGPPQPQGGPGAYL
;
A
#
# COMPACT_ATOMS: atom_id res chain seq x y z
N MET A 1 11.92 -8.94 73.78
CA MET A 1 11.96 -10.34 73.29
C MET A 1 11.42 -10.31 71.92
N GLU A 2 12.35 -10.44 71.13
CA GLU A 2 12.81 -11.27 70.01
C GLU A 2 12.18 -10.85 68.73
N THR A 3 12.91 -10.14 67.91
CA THR A 3 13.82 -10.56 66.82
C THR A 3 13.26 -11.65 65.96
N GLU A 4 12.92 -11.30 64.74
CA GLU A 4 13.46 -12.07 63.61
C GLU A 4 13.36 -11.30 62.30
N GLN A 5 14.55 -11.12 61.75
CA GLN A 5 14.85 -10.68 60.41
C GLN A 5 14.40 -11.81 59.45
N THR A 6 13.72 -11.44 58.40
CA THR A 6 13.73 -12.29 57.19
C THR A 6 13.87 -11.43 55.96
N THR A 7 15.04 -11.51 55.46
CA THR A 7 15.54 -11.13 54.16
C THR A 7 14.63 -11.64 53.05
N GLY A 8 14.02 -10.77 52.31
CA GLY A 8 13.24 -11.08 51.13
C GLY A 8 13.77 -10.28 49.93
N GLN A 9 14.47 -10.96 49.12
CA GLN A 9 15.14 -10.70 47.89
C GLN A 9 14.35 -9.80 46.93
N PRO A 10 14.93 -8.81 46.26
CA PRO A 10 14.33 -8.13 45.13
C PRO A 10 14.52 -9.01 43.89
N SER A 11 13.48 -9.68 43.47
CA SER A 11 13.42 -10.26 42.13
C SER A 11 13.23 -9.14 41.12
N GLY A 12 14.35 -8.65 40.64
CA GLY A 12 14.40 -7.84 39.43
C GLY A 12 14.20 -8.77 38.22
N GLU A 13 13.04 -8.77 37.67
CA GLU A 13 12.82 -9.15 36.28
C GLU A 13 12.23 -7.93 35.57
N ASP A 14 13.11 -6.99 35.37
CA ASP A 14 13.00 -5.97 34.33
C ASP A 14 13.18 -6.71 33.00
N ALA A 15 12.09 -7.37 32.56
CA ALA A 15 11.99 -7.88 31.22
C ALA A 15 12.04 -6.67 30.28
N LEU A 16 13.23 -6.39 29.79
CA LEU A 16 13.48 -5.54 28.65
C LEU A 16 12.53 -5.95 27.52
N SER A 17 11.40 -5.29 27.50
CA SER A 17 10.48 -5.34 26.35
C SER A 17 11.27 -4.75 25.17
N ALA A 18 11.85 -5.62 24.36
CA ALA A 18 12.45 -5.21 23.12
C ALA A 18 11.41 -4.40 22.33
N PRO A 19 11.77 -3.25 21.78
CA PRO A 19 10.84 -2.51 20.93
C PRO A 19 10.45 -3.44 19.78
N GLN A 20 9.17 -3.79 19.71
CA GLN A 20 8.63 -4.48 18.56
C GLN A 20 8.94 -3.62 17.35
N PRO A 21 9.53 -4.17 16.28
CA PRO A 21 9.72 -3.40 15.06
C PRO A 21 8.35 -2.91 14.64
N ALA A 22 8.20 -1.59 14.53
CA ALA A 22 7.01 -0.97 13.96
C ALA A 22 6.74 -1.71 12.65
N GLN A 23 5.57 -2.35 12.55
CA GLN A 23 5.15 -3.03 11.33
C GLN A 23 5.22 -1.99 10.23
N ALA A 24 6.06 -2.23 9.24
CA ALA A 24 6.11 -1.39 8.06
C ALA A 24 4.67 -1.33 7.49
N PRO A 25 4.19 -0.17 7.05
CA PRO A 25 2.87 -0.08 6.45
C PRO A 25 2.75 -1.15 5.37
N ALA A 26 1.65 -1.91 5.41
CA ALA A 26 1.36 -2.96 4.45
C ALA A 26 1.63 -2.45 3.04
N GLY A 27 2.39 -3.21 2.25
CA GLY A 27 2.72 -2.79 0.89
C GLY A 27 1.44 -2.63 0.05
N PRO A 28 1.45 -1.84 -1.02
CA PRO A 28 0.27 -1.61 -1.86
C PRO A 28 -0.38 -2.89 -2.38
N GLN A 29 0.37 -3.98 -2.48
CA GLN A 29 -0.12 -5.30 -2.89
C GLN A 29 -0.88 -6.03 -1.78
N GLU A 30 -0.66 -5.69 -0.51
CA GLU A 30 -1.38 -6.24 0.64
C GLU A 30 -2.69 -5.50 0.91
N ALA A 31 -2.82 -4.29 0.38
CA ALA A 31 -3.99 -3.45 0.55
C ALA A 31 -5.17 -3.86 -0.35
N ILE A 32 -4.91 -4.57 -1.46
CA ILE A 32 -5.92 -4.96 -2.46
C ILE A 32 -5.71 -6.41 -2.87
N THR A 33 -6.72 -7.24 -2.63
CA THR A 33 -6.66 -8.69 -2.94
C THR A 33 -6.95 -8.98 -4.42
N GLU A 34 -7.87 -8.22 -5.05
CA GLU A 34 -8.27 -8.39 -6.44
C GLU A 34 -8.20 -7.07 -7.24
N PRO A 35 -7.02 -6.63 -7.69
CA PRO A 35 -6.86 -5.37 -8.40
C PRO A 35 -7.71 -5.27 -9.68
N ALA A 36 -7.90 -6.37 -10.40
CA ALA A 36 -8.71 -6.38 -11.60
C ALA A 36 -10.20 -6.14 -11.32
N LYS A 37 -10.74 -6.65 -10.22
CA LYS A 37 -12.11 -6.39 -9.77
C LYS A 37 -12.27 -4.93 -9.40
N LEU A 38 -11.32 -4.38 -8.65
CA LEU A 38 -11.29 -2.97 -8.27
C LEU A 38 -11.34 -2.05 -9.50
N LEU A 39 -10.51 -2.31 -10.51
CA LEU A 39 -10.46 -1.53 -11.75
C LEU A 39 -11.79 -1.60 -12.54
N ARG A 40 -12.41 -2.77 -12.64
CA ARG A 40 -13.69 -2.91 -13.32
C ARG A 40 -14.79 -2.09 -12.63
N ILE A 41 -14.86 -2.14 -11.29
CA ILE A 41 -15.85 -1.37 -10.54
C ILE A 41 -15.58 0.13 -10.69
N ALA A 42 -14.33 0.58 -10.58
CA ALA A 42 -13.96 1.97 -10.77
C ALA A 42 -14.36 2.50 -12.13
N THR A 43 -14.12 1.73 -13.19
CA THR A 43 -14.51 2.09 -14.57
C THR A 43 -16.03 2.18 -14.69
N MET A 44 -16.76 1.19 -14.18
CA MET A 44 -18.23 1.17 -14.23
C MET A 44 -18.84 2.39 -13.50
N VAL A 45 -18.36 2.69 -12.28
CA VAL A 45 -18.89 3.82 -11.50
C VAL A 45 -18.59 5.15 -12.19
N ARG A 46 -17.41 5.28 -12.82
CA ARG A 46 -17.04 6.48 -13.60
C ARG A 46 -17.94 6.64 -14.84
N GLU A 47 -18.18 5.58 -15.58
CA GLU A 47 -19.08 5.60 -16.74
C GLU A 47 -20.50 5.98 -16.35
N LEU A 48 -21.02 5.40 -15.25
CA LEU A 48 -22.33 5.77 -14.71
C LEU A 48 -22.39 7.24 -14.28
N LEU A 49 -21.35 7.77 -13.66
CA LEU A 49 -21.28 9.19 -13.27
C LEU A 49 -21.32 10.09 -14.51
N GLU A 50 -20.60 9.74 -15.57
CA GLU A 50 -20.58 10.52 -16.79
C GLU A 50 -21.95 10.51 -17.49
N GLU A 51 -22.59 9.32 -17.57
CA GLU A 51 -23.95 9.19 -18.11
C GLU A 51 -24.98 10.01 -17.32
N THR A 52 -24.89 9.96 -15.97
CA THR A 52 -25.80 10.72 -15.11
C THR A 52 -25.61 12.25 -15.18
N ARG A 53 -24.46 12.72 -15.68
CA ARG A 53 -24.20 14.15 -15.93
C ARG A 53 -24.87 14.65 -17.21
N GLN A 54 -25.06 13.76 -18.18
CA GLN A 54 -25.55 14.12 -19.51
C GLN A 54 -27.06 14.01 -19.66
N ALA A 55 -27.74 13.24 -18.81
CA ALA A 55 -29.16 12.98 -18.86
C ALA A 55 -29.88 13.35 -17.55
N THR A 56 -31.14 13.74 -17.67
CA THR A 56 -32.05 13.80 -16.53
C THR A 56 -32.52 12.39 -16.19
N ILE A 57 -32.50 12.05 -14.90
CA ILE A 57 -32.80 10.72 -14.43
C ILE A 57 -34.13 10.74 -13.70
N ASP A 58 -35.08 9.93 -14.18
CA ASP A 58 -36.36 9.75 -13.53
C ASP A 58 -36.26 9.06 -12.17
N GLU A 59 -37.33 9.06 -11.40
CA GLU A 59 -37.36 8.50 -10.05
C GLU A 59 -36.96 7.01 -10.00
N PRO A 60 -37.49 6.11 -10.87
CA PRO A 60 -37.03 4.73 -10.90
C PRO A 60 -35.56 4.58 -11.25
N GLY A 61 -35.04 5.42 -12.14
CA GLY A 61 -33.62 5.46 -12.50
C GLY A 61 -32.73 5.84 -11.33
N ARG A 62 -33.13 6.84 -10.55
CA ARG A 62 -32.38 7.24 -9.34
C ARG A 62 -32.39 6.15 -8.28
N ALA A 63 -33.51 5.49 -8.05
CA ALA A 63 -33.58 4.35 -7.14
C ALA A 63 -32.63 3.23 -7.60
N ARG A 64 -32.60 2.92 -8.90
CA ARG A 64 -31.72 1.91 -9.49
C ARG A 64 -30.24 2.29 -9.36
N LEU A 65 -29.88 3.54 -9.60
CA LEU A 65 -28.49 4.03 -9.44
C LEU A 65 -28.03 3.91 -8.00
N ARG A 66 -28.91 4.19 -7.02
CA ARG A 66 -28.59 3.98 -5.61
C ARG A 66 -28.29 2.51 -5.31
N GLU A 67 -29.09 1.58 -5.82
CA GLU A 67 -28.84 0.14 -5.65
C GLU A 67 -27.47 -0.26 -6.24
N ILE A 68 -27.17 0.19 -7.46
CA ILE A 68 -25.88 -0.06 -8.11
C ILE A 68 -24.74 0.51 -7.29
N TYR A 69 -24.89 1.74 -6.78
CA TYR A 69 -23.89 2.37 -5.95
C TYR A 69 -23.60 1.57 -4.66
N LEU A 70 -24.64 1.19 -3.91
CA LEU A 70 -24.48 0.41 -2.68
C LEU A 70 -23.87 -0.96 -2.96
N ARG A 71 -24.30 -1.63 -4.02
CA ARG A 71 -23.72 -2.91 -4.41
C ARG A 71 -22.25 -2.77 -4.80
N SER A 72 -21.90 -1.73 -5.56
CA SER A 72 -20.48 -1.46 -5.91
C SER A 72 -19.64 -1.27 -4.65
N PHE A 73 -20.20 -0.64 -3.64
CA PHE A 73 -19.55 -0.43 -2.36
C PHE A 73 -19.28 -1.75 -1.62
N ASP A 74 -20.27 -2.64 -1.55
CA ASP A 74 -20.12 -3.95 -0.94
C ASP A 74 -19.06 -4.80 -1.67
N GLU A 75 -19.07 -4.79 -3.00
CA GLU A 75 -18.09 -5.49 -3.82
C GLU A 75 -16.65 -4.92 -3.66
N LEU A 76 -16.53 -3.61 -3.45
CA LEU A 76 -15.24 -2.98 -3.15
C LEU A 76 -14.70 -3.41 -1.78
N ARG A 77 -15.55 -3.49 -0.77
CA ARG A 77 -15.15 -3.93 0.57
C ARG A 77 -14.54 -5.33 0.58
N GLU A 78 -15.03 -6.23 -0.27
CA GLU A 78 -14.50 -7.59 -0.36
C GLU A 78 -13.04 -7.66 -0.82
N VAL A 79 -12.58 -6.68 -1.59
CA VAL A 79 -11.25 -6.69 -2.22
C VAL A 79 -10.24 -5.76 -1.55
N LEU A 80 -10.66 -5.01 -0.54
CA LEU A 80 -9.85 -4.03 0.18
C LEU A 80 -9.38 -4.55 1.54
N SER A 81 -8.22 -4.08 1.99
CA SER A 81 -7.74 -4.29 3.36
C SER A 81 -8.68 -3.66 4.38
N PRO A 82 -8.67 -4.11 5.66
CA PRO A 82 -9.51 -3.55 6.71
C PRO A 82 -9.40 -2.01 6.84
N ASP A 83 -8.19 -1.47 6.78
CA ASP A 83 -7.94 -0.03 6.88
C ASP A 83 -8.62 0.73 5.74
N LEU A 84 -8.51 0.24 4.50
CA LEU A 84 -9.19 0.82 3.35
C LEU A 84 -10.72 0.64 3.38
N GLN A 85 -11.21 -0.44 4.01
CA GLN A 85 -12.64 -0.63 4.22
C GLN A 85 -13.21 0.41 5.19
N GLU A 86 -12.48 0.75 6.25
CA GLU A 86 -12.86 1.79 7.21
C GLU A 86 -12.88 3.15 6.52
N GLU A 87 -11.83 3.50 5.79
CA GLU A 87 -11.76 4.74 5.02
C GLU A 87 -12.90 4.85 3.99
N LEU A 88 -13.17 3.76 3.26
CA LEU A 88 -14.26 3.70 2.32
C LEU A 88 -15.63 3.86 3.01
N ALA A 89 -15.83 3.30 4.21
CA ALA A 89 -17.09 3.40 4.95
C ALA A 89 -17.45 4.84 5.32
N GLU A 90 -16.47 5.70 5.55
CA GLU A 90 -16.68 7.12 5.85
C GLU A 90 -17.23 7.91 4.65
N LEU A 91 -17.05 7.37 3.43
CA LEU A 91 -17.51 8.03 2.20
C LEU A 91 -18.98 7.79 1.88
N VAL A 92 -19.63 6.80 2.52
CA VAL A 92 -21.04 6.51 2.22
C VAL A 92 -21.94 7.56 2.86
N PRO A 93 -22.51 8.48 2.09
CA PRO A 93 -23.48 9.40 2.63
C PRO A 93 -24.78 8.65 2.97
N PRO A 94 -25.51 9.08 4.01
CA PRO A 94 -26.86 8.59 4.23
C PRO A 94 -27.75 9.01 3.04
N MET A 95 -28.19 8.03 2.26
CA MET A 95 -29.07 8.26 1.11
C MET A 95 -30.47 7.75 1.39
N GLN A 96 -31.48 8.53 1.00
CA GLN A 96 -32.88 8.11 1.00
C GLN A 96 -33.10 6.95 0.02
N ALA A 97 -34.26 6.28 0.12
CA ALA A 97 -34.60 5.19 -0.80
C ALA A 97 -34.60 5.64 -2.28
N VAL A 98 -35.06 6.87 -2.51
CA VAL A 98 -34.98 7.55 -3.82
C VAL A 98 -34.19 8.85 -3.61
N PRO A 99 -32.90 8.89 -3.93
CA PRO A 99 -32.09 10.10 -3.80
C PRO A 99 -32.46 11.14 -4.87
N THR A 100 -32.11 12.38 -4.62
CA THR A 100 -32.13 13.41 -5.66
C THR A 100 -31.00 13.15 -6.67
N GLU A 101 -31.10 13.76 -7.87
CA GLU A 101 -30.03 13.66 -8.88
C GLU A 101 -28.70 14.21 -8.35
N SER A 102 -28.74 15.29 -7.58
CA SER A 102 -27.53 15.87 -6.97
C SER A 102 -26.91 14.96 -5.93
N GLU A 103 -27.69 14.33 -5.07
CA GLU A 103 -27.17 13.39 -4.06
C GLU A 103 -26.46 12.20 -4.70
N ILE A 104 -27.08 11.58 -5.71
CA ILE A 104 -26.45 10.43 -6.34
C ILE A 104 -25.19 10.80 -7.15
N ARG A 105 -25.17 11.97 -7.82
CA ARG A 105 -23.99 12.49 -8.51
C ARG A 105 -22.83 12.79 -7.56
N VAL A 106 -23.13 13.41 -6.42
CA VAL A 106 -22.12 13.70 -5.41
C VAL A 106 -21.56 12.41 -4.83
N ALA A 107 -22.40 11.44 -4.47
CA ALA A 107 -21.96 10.15 -3.96
C ALA A 107 -21.07 9.40 -4.96
N GLN A 108 -21.46 9.35 -6.22
CA GLN A 108 -20.64 8.74 -7.28
C GLN A 108 -19.32 9.48 -7.48
N ALA A 109 -19.33 10.82 -7.47
CA ALA A 109 -18.13 11.62 -7.63
C ALA A 109 -17.14 11.43 -6.46
N GLN A 110 -17.63 11.32 -5.23
CA GLN A 110 -16.81 11.01 -4.06
C GLN A 110 -16.14 9.64 -4.19
N LEU A 111 -16.90 8.61 -4.56
CA LEU A 111 -16.36 7.28 -4.76
C LEU A 111 -15.31 7.23 -5.88
N VAL A 112 -15.59 7.85 -7.03
CA VAL A 112 -14.63 7.94 -8.13
C VAL A 112 -13.35 8.67 -7.70
N GLY A 113 -13.48 9.81 -7.03
CA GLY A 113 -12.33 10.58 -6.54
C GLY A 113 -11.48 9.80 -5.55
N TRP A 114 -12.10 9.06 -4.64
CA TRP A 114 -11.39 8.19 -3.70
C TRP A 114 -10.64 7.06 -4.43
N LEU A 115 -11.30 6.38 -5.37
CA LEU A 115 -10.67 5.33 -6.18
C LEU A 115 -9.48 5.86 -6.98
N GLU A 116 -9.59 7.04 -7.58
CA GLU A 116 -8.50 7.70 -8.29
C GLU A 116 -7.34 8.02 -7.35
N GLY A 117 -7.63 8.55 -6.17
CA GLY A 117 -6.63 8.80 -5.12
C GLY A 117 -5.92 7.52 -4.69
N LEU A 118 -6.66 6.43 -4.49
CA LEU A 118 -6.11 5.12 -4.15
C LEU A 118 -5.15 4.61 -5.24
N PHE A 119 -5.52 4.69 -6.52
CA PHE A 119 -4.65 4.29 -7.63
C PHE A 119 -3.38 5.13 -7.71
N HIS A 120 -3.48 6.44 -7.56
CA HIS A 120 -2.32 7.33 -7.56
C HIS A 120 -1.38 7.01 -6.38
N GLY A 121 -1.94 6.76 -5.20
CA GLY A 121 -1.19 6.34 -4.02
C GLY A 121 -0.41 5.04 -4.24
N ILE A 122 -1.06 4.03 -4.83
CA ILE A 122 -0.42 2.75 -5.17
C ILE A 122 0.71 2.95 -6.18
N GLN A 123 0.49 3.73 -7.24
CA GLN A 123 1.51 4.02 -8.23
C GLN A 123 2.72 4.73 -7.62
N ALA A 124 2.48 5.73 -6.77
CA ALA A 124 3.53 6.46 -6.07
C ALA A 124 4.34 5.53 -5.15
N ALA A 125 3.67 4.64 -4.40
CA ALA A 125 4.33 3.68 -3.51
C ALA A 125 5.18 2.67 -4.29
N LEU A 126 4.69 2.14 -5.41
CA LEU A 126 5.45 1.25 -6.28
C LEU A 126 6.70 1.94 -6.86
N PHE A 127 6.56 3.20 -7.29
CA PHE A 127 7.68 3.99 -7.78
C PHE A 127 8.73 4.22 -6.69
N ALA A 128 8.30 4.56 -5.47
CA ALA A 128 9.19 4.74 -4.32
C ALA A 128 9.94 3.45 -3.97
N GLN A 129 9.26 2.30 -3.98
CA GLN A 129 9.88 0.99 -3.74
C GLN A 129 10.95 0.67 -4.80
N GLN A 130 10.67 0.93 -6.08
CA GLN A 130 11.63 0.71 -7.16
C GLN A 130 12.86 1.63 -7.02
N ALA A 131 12.65 2.90 -6.65
CA ALA A 131 13.73 3.84 -6.42
C ALA A 131 14.62 3.41 -5.24
N ALA A 132 14.01 2.98 -4.12
CA ALA A 132 14.72 2.47 -2.96
C ALA A 132 15.54 1.21 -3.30
N ALA A 133 14.96 0.27 -4.04
CA ALA A 133 15.66 -0.96 -4.46
C ALA A 133 16.89 -0.64 -5.33
N ARG A 134 16.77 0.31 -6.26
CA ARG A 134 17.90 0.76 -7.07
C ARG A 134 19.00 1.39 -6.23
N ALA A 135 18.64 2.27 -5.30
CA ALA A 135 19.59 2.91 -4.40
C ALA A 135 20.35 1.88 -3.52
N GLN A 136 19.65 0.88 -2.98
CA GLN A 136 20.26 -0.22 -2.23
C GLN A 136 21.21 -1.03 -3.09
N PHE A 137 20.83 -1.34 -4.33
CA PHE A 137 21.68 -2.09 -5.27
C PHE A 137 22.96 -1.31 -5.63
N GLU A 138 22.86 -0.01 -5.86
CA GLU A 138 24.02 0.85 -6.11
C GLU A 138 24.95 0.92 -4.90
N GLU A 139 24.40 1.01 -3.70
CA GLU A 139 25.18 1.01 -2.46
C GLU A 139 25.91 -0.34 -2.26
N LEU A 140 25.25 -1.46 -2.54
CA LEU A 140 25.89 -2.78 -2.52
C LEU A 140 27.02 -2.90 -3.55
N ARG A 141 26.82 -2.34 -4.75
CA ARG A 141 27.90 -2.29 -5.75
C ARG A 141 29.09 -1.47 -5.28
N ARG A 142 28.87 -0.35 -4.63
CA ARG A 142 29.95 0.47 -4.08
C ARG A 142 30.72 -0.25 -2.98
N ARG A 143 30.02 -0.99 -2.12
CA ARG A 143 30.62 -1.77 -1.03
C ARG A 143 31.26 -3.07 -1.49
N GLY A 144 30.72 -3.70 -2.53
CA GLY A 144 31.14 -5.00 -3.03
C GLY A 144 32.28 -4.99 -4.06
N LEU A 145 32.86 -3.83 -4.36
CA LEU A 145 34.08 -3.69 -5.12
C LEU A 145 35.28 -3.44 -4.15
N PRO A 146 35.93 -4.47 -3.56
CA PRO A 146 37.28 -4.35 -3.11
C PRO A 146 38.09 -4.10 -4.39
N GLY A 147 38.90 -3.05 -4.42
CA GLY A 147 39.65 -2.57 -5.56
C GLY A 147 40.35 -3.69 -6.37
N GLY A 148 39.62 -4.23 -7.30
CA GLY A 148 40.17 -4.98 -8.41
C GLY A 148 40.66 -3.97 -9.44
N GLY A 149 41.88 -3.44 -9.24
CA GLY A 149 42.61 -2.80 -10.29
C GLY A 149 42.71 -3.78 -11.47
N PRO A 150 42.70 -3.28 -12.70
CA PRO A 150 42.88 -4.16 -13.87
C PRO A 150 44.15 -5.01 -13.69
N PRO A 151 44.15 -6.33 -14.02
CA PRO A 151 45.32 -7.14 -13.94
C PRO A 151 46.41 -6.47 -14.76
N GLY A 152 47.50 -6.10 -14.09
CA GLY A 152 48.69 -5.53 -14.74
C GLY A 152 49.20 -6.51 -15.83
N PRO A 153 49.80 -5.99 -16.90
CA PRO A 153 50.32 -6.86 -17.97
C PRO A 153 51.29 -7.86 -17.36
N PRO A 154 51.32 -9.12 -17.88
CA PRO A 154 52.20 -10.16 -17.38
C PRO A 154 53.64 -9.71 -17.51
N GLN A 155 54.37 -9.64 -16.38
CA GLN A 155 55.81 -9.42 -16.39
C GLN A 155 56.49 -10.64 -17.01
N PRO A 156 57.39 -10.46 -17.99
CA PRO A 156 58.19 -11.57 -18.52
C PRO A 156 59.12 -12.06 -17.42
N GLN A 157 58.91 -13.28 -16.94
CA GLN A 157 59.88 -13.98 -16.09
C GLN A 157 61.12 -14.23 -16.91
N GLY A 158 62.17 -13.46 -16.59
CA GLY A 158 63.50 -13.76 -17.07
C GLY A 158 63.98 -15.10 -16.55
N GLY A 159 64.07 -16.09 -17.43
CA GLY A 159 64.72 -17.34 -17.10
C GLY A 159 66.24 -17.17 -16.96
N PRO A 160 66.86 -17.90 -16.03
CA PRO A 160 68.31 -17.82 -15.86
C PRO A 160 69.09 -18.51 -16.95
N GLY A 161 70.14 -17.91 -17.33
CA GLY A 161 71.04 -18.20 -18.38
C GLY A 161 71.50 -19.64 -18.61
N ALA A 162 71.82 -19.92 -19.88
CA ALA A 162 72.72 -20.98 -20.22
C ALA A 162 73.99 -20.39 -20.80
N TYR A 163 75.03 -20.71 -20.17
CA TYR A 163 76.38 -20.52 -20.61
C TYR A 163 76.61 -21.32 -21.95
N LEU A 164 77.25 -20.73 -22.88
CA LEU A 164 78.45 -21.17 -23.55
C LEU A 164 78.69 -20.24 -24.75
#